data_5f5be6b68f8ccb6f98de5c0fb0de4e09
#
_entry.id   5f5be6b68f8ccb6f98de5c0fb0de4e09
#
_cell.length_a   1.000
_cell.length_b   1.000
_cell.length_c   1.000
_cell.angle_alpha   90.00
_cell.angle_beta   90.00
_cell.angle_gamma   90.00
#
_symmetry.space_group_name_H-M   'P 1'
#
loop_
_entity.id
_entity.type
_entity.pdbx_description
1 polymer ?
#
loop_
_entity_poly.entity_id
_entity_poly.type
_entity_poly.pdbx_seq_one_letter_code
_entity_poly.pdbx_strand_id
1 'polypeptide(L)'
;MALKAFVLDDQAQVRDALCGALSELGGIETAGTASDQVSAIAWLSDPAHHWDIAVIDLVLEPGGGSGLAVLQAFQDREVTKKMVVLTGSASPEIRRRCQAMGADGVFDKAMETEALLDYCVALARAAGGH
;
A
#
# COMPACT_ATOMS: atom_id res chain seq x y z
N MET A 1 14.19 -13.13 -5.88
CA MET A 1 13.77 -12.72 -4.54
C MET A 1 12.35 -12.18 -4.57
N ALA A 2 11.55 -12.54 -3.59
CA ALA A 2 10.19 -12.05 -3.52
C ALA A 2 10.16 -10.61 -3.03
N LEU A 3 9.26 -9.81 -3.60
CA LEU A 3 8.98 -8.49 -3.08
C LEU A 3 8.29 -8.61 -1.72
N LYS A 4 8.49 -7.63 -0.89
CA LYS A 4 7.86 -7.55 0.42
C LYS A 4 6.86 -6.41 0.46
N ALA A 5 5.66 -6.72 0.93
CA ALA A 5 4.55 -5.76 0.99
C ALA A 5 4.19 -5.42 2.42
N PHE A 6 3.77 -4.18 2.60
CA PHE A 6 3.14 -3.71 3.82
C PHE A 6 1.71 -3.28 3.48
N VAL A 7 0.74 -3.63 4.32
CA VAL A 7 -0.66 -3.30 4.07
C VAL A 7 -1.24 -2.54 5.26
N LEU A 8 -1.77 -1.35 5.00
CA LEU A 8 -2.51 -0.55 5.98
C LEU A 8 -3.99 -0.54 5.62
N ASP A 9 -4.81 -1.15 6.45
CA ASP A 9 -6.27 -1.12 6.31
C ASP A 9 -6.86 -1.42 7.69
N ASP A 10 -7.90 -0.69 8.08
CA ASP A 10 -8.53 -0.89 9.38
C ASP A 10 -9.44 -2.12 9.44
N GLN A 11 -9.75 -2.72 8.31
CA GLN A 11 -10.58 -3.93 8.24
C GLN A 11 -9.69 -5.16 8.06
N ALA A 12 -9.69 -6.03 9.07
CA ALA A 12 -8.87 -7.22 9.07
C ALA A 12 -9.14 -8.14 7.88
N GLN A 13 -10.42 -8.27 7.49
CA GLN A 13 -10.80 -9.10 6.35
C GLN A 13 -10.22 -8.59 5.04
N VAL A 14 -10.18 -7.28 4.85
CA VAL A 14 -9.59 -6.67 3.66
C VAL A 14 -8.08 -6.87 3.65
N ARG A 15 -7.43 -6.65 4.80
CA ARG A 15 -5.99 -6.89 4.93
C ARG A 15 -5.62 -8.32 4.56
N ASP A 16 -6.34 -9.27 5.13
CA ASP A 16 -6.06 -10.70 4.92
C ASP A 16 -6.29 -11.10 3.46
N ALA A 17 -7.37 -10.60 2.86
CA ALA A 17 -7.67 -10.87 1.46
C ALA A 17 -6.60 -10.33 0.52
N LEU A 18 -6.13 -9.10 0.78
CA LEU A 18 -5.06 -8.50 -0.02
C LEU A 18 -3.76 -9.28 0.12
N CYS A 19 -3.38 -9.62 1.35
CA CYS A 19 -2.15 -10.37 1.59
C CYS A 19 -2.19 -11.72 0.90
N GLY A 20 -3.32 -12.42 0.97
CA GLY A 20 -3.51 -13.69 0.28
C GLY A 20 -3.40 -13.57 -1.23
N ALA A 21 -4.05 -12.56 -1.80
CA ALA A 21 -4.02 -12.34 -3.25
C ALA A 21 -2.62 -11.96 -3.73
N LEU A 22 -1.91 -11.11 -3.00
CA LEU A 22 -0.55 -10.73 -3.35
C LEU A 22 0.38 -11.95 -3.35
N SER A 23 0.22 -12.82 -2.38
CA SER A 23 1.00 -14.05 -2.29
C SER A 23 0.69 -15.01 -3.43
N GLU A 24 -0.59 -15.25 -3.69
CA GLU A 24 -1.01 -16.20 -4.72
C GLU A 24 -0.71 -15.76 -6.13
N LEU A 25 -0.94 -14.48 -6.43
CA LEU A 25 -0.83 -13.98 -7.79
C LEU A 25 0.58 -13.50 -8.16
N GLY A 26 1.31 -12.98 -7.19
CA GLY A 26 2.60 -12.36 -7.45
C GLY A 26 3.76 -12.95 -6.67
N GLY A 27 3.51 -13.91 -5.80
CA GLY A 27 4.54 -14.42 -4.92
C GLY A 27 5.08 -13.34 -3.99
N ILE A 28 4.27 -12.33 -3.69
CA ILE A 28 4.66 -11.20 -2.85
C ILE A 28 4.43 -11.54 -1.40
N GLU A 29 5.48 -11.45 -0.60
CA GLU A 29 5.42 -11.77 0.82
C GLU A 29 4.94 -10.55 1.61
N THR A 30 3.98 -10.76 2.53
CA THR A 30 3.57 -9.69 3.44
C THR A 30 4.57 -9.59 4.57
N ALA A 31 5.29 -8.47 4.62
CA ALA A 31 6.28 -8.21 5.66
C ALA A 31 5.65 -7.63 6.93
N GLY A 32 4.56 -6.88 6.79
CA GLY A 32 3.88 -6.29 7.93
C GLY A 32 2.52 -5.72 7.56
N THR A 33 1.72 -5.46 8.57
CA THR A 33 0.40 -4.86 8.42
C THR A 33 0.16 -3.87 9.56
N ALA A 34 -0.79 -2.96 9.35
CA ALA A 34 -1.24 -2.06 10.40
C ALA A 34 -2.70 -1.71 10.17
N SER A 35 -3.36 -1.23 11.21
CA SER A 35 -4.76 -0.82 11.16
C SER A 35 -4.95 0.68 11.41
N ASP A 36 -3.88 1.39 11.73
CA ASP A 36 -3.94 2.82 12.04
C ASP A 36 -2.66 3.55 11.61
N GLN A 37 -2.73 4.88 11.63
CA GLN A 37 -1.65 5.75 11.21
C GLN A 37 -0.38 5.58 12.05
N VAL A 38 -0.52 5.55 13.36
CA VAL A 38 0.62 5.49 14.27
C VAL A 38 1.42 4.21 14.07
N SER A 39 0.71 3.08 14.04
CA SER A 39 1.34 1.78 13.83
C SER A 39 2.00 1.67 12.46
N ALA A 40 1.35 2.22 11.43
CA ALA A 40 1.88 2.20 10.07
C ALA A 40 3.18 2.99 9.98
N ILE A 41 3.20 4.21 10.50
CA ILE A 41 4.39 5.06 10.46
C ILE A 41 5.52 4.42 11.26
N ALA A 42 5.22 3.87 12.44
CA ALA A 42 6.22 3.21 13.25
C ALA A 42 6.85 2.02 12.52
N TRP A 43 6.03 1.19 11.90
CA TRP A 43 6.53 0.02 11.18
C TRP A 43 7.37 0.40 9.97
N LEU A 44 6.86 1.31 9.14
CA LEU A 44 7.52 1.72 7.91
C LEU A 44 8.82 2.49 8.16
N SER A 45 8.91 3.18 9.30
CA SER A 45 10.09 3.97 9.67
C SER A 45 11.21 3.13 10.27
N ASP A 46 10.94 1.91 10.70
CA ASP A 46 11.92 1.07 11.36
C ASP A 46 12.95 0.56 10.34
N PRO A 47 14.23 0.93 10.50
CA PRO A 47 15.25 0.50 9.53
C PRO A 47 15.50 -1.01 9.51
N ALA A 48 15.04 -1.73 10.53
CA ALA A 48 15.12 -3.20 10.55
C ALA A 48 14.10 -3.84 9.62
N HIS A 49 13.05 -3.09 9.23
CA HIS A 49 12.02 -3.62 8.34
C HIS A 49 12.35 -3.31 6.89
N HIS A 50 12.32 -4.33 6.06
CA HIS A 50 12.47 -4.17 4.62
C HIS A 50 11.09 -4.26 3.95
N TRP A 51 10.80 -3.34 3.04
CA TRP A 51 9.57 -3.36 2.27
C TRP A 51 9.79 -2.74 0.89
N ASP A 52 9.08 -3.27 -0.10
CA ASP A 52 9.19 -2.82 -1.49
C ASP A 52 7.94 -2.08 -1.95
N ILE A 53 6.78 -2.45 -1.42
CA ILE A 53 5.52 -1.81 -1.74
C ILE A 53 4.65 -1.69 -0.49
N ALA A 54 4.01 -0.55 -0.32
CA ALA A 54 3.03 -0.33 0.73
C ALA A 54 1.67 -0.03 0.09
N VAL A 55 0.65 -0.75 0.52
CA VAL A 55 -0.74 -0.54 0.10
C VAL A 55 -1.46 0.18 1.23
N ILE A 56 -1.94 1.38 0.97
CA ILE A 56 -2.43 2.30 1.99
C ILE A 56 -3.90 2.62 1.78
N ASP A 57 -4.72 2.36 2.80
CA ASP A 57 -6.10 2.85 2.84
C ASP A 57 -6.09 4.28 3.38
N LEU A 58 -6.81 5.18 2.75
CA LEU A 58 -6.88 6.59 3.17
C LEU A 58 -7.80 6.81 4.34
N VAL A 59 -8.94 6.09 4.37
CA VAL A 59 -9.97 6.31 5.38
C VAL A 59 -9.88 5.19 6.41
N LEU A 60 -9.45 5.55 7.60
CA LEU A 60 -9.32 4.64 8.72
C LEU A 60 -10.44 4.91 9.72
N GLU A 61 -10.69 3.97 10.64
CA GLU A 61 -11.72 4.14 11.66
C GLU A 61 -11.46 5.38 12.51
N PRO A 62 -12.50 5.99 13.08
CA PRO A 62 -12.32 7.15 13.96
C PRO A 62 -11.29 6.88 15.05
N GLY A 63 -10.34 7.81 15.20
CA GLY A 63 -9.24 7.66 16.13
C GLY A 63 -8.01 6.98 15.54
N GLY A 64 -8.12 6.37 14.36
CA GLY A 64 -7.01 5.68 13.70
C GLY A 64 -6.13 6.57 12.84
N GLY A 65 -6.48 7.83 12.68
CA GLY A 65 -5.73 8.77 11.86
C GLY A 65 -6.09 8.69 10.38
N SER A 66 -5.12 8.92 9.51
CA SER A 66 -5.34 9.01 8.07
C SER A 66 -4.22 8.34 7.29
N GLY A 67 -4.59 7.59 6.26
CA GLY A 67 -3.62 7.04 5.30
C GLY A 67 -2.91 8.13 4.51
N LEU A 68 -3.57 9.27 4.32
CA LEU A 68 -2.96 10.42 3.66
C LEU A 68 -1.74 10.94 4.44
N ALA A 69 -1.84 10.96 5.77
CA ALA A 69 -0.73 11.36 6.63
C ALA A 69 0.44 10.37 6.54
N VAL A 70 0.14 9.09 6.40
CA VAL A 70 1.18 8.06 6.19
C VAL A 70 1.89 8.30 4.86
N LEU A 71 1.14 8.53 3.80
CA LEU A 71 1.69 8.81 2.48
C LEU A 71 2.59 10.05 2.52
N GLN A 72 2.14 11.10 3.16
CA GLN A 72 2.90 12.34 3.31
C GLN A 72 4.20 12.13 4.08
N ALA A 73 4.17 11.31 5.12
CA ALA A 73 5.35 11.04 5.95
C ALA A 73 6.47 10.37 5.15
N PHE A 74 6.14 9.63 4.10
CA PHE A 74 7.12 8.92 3.29
C PHE A 74 7.24 9.46 1.87
N GLN A 75 6.90 10.72 1.69
CA GLN A 75 6.94 11.39 0.40
C GLN A 75 8.34 11.41 -0.21
N ASP A 76 9.36 11.50 0.61
CA ASP A 76 10.76 11.57 0.19
C ASP A 76 11.49 10.22 0.22
N ARG A 77 10.76 9.13 0.23
CA ARG A 77 11.33 7.79 0.25
C ARG A 77 12.13 7.48 -1.01
N GLU A 78 12.93 6.41 -0.94
CA GLU A 78 13.65 5.93 -2.11
C GLU A 78 12.68 5.57 -3.24
N VAL A 79 13.09 5.85 -4.48
CA VAL A 79 12.26 5.64 -5.67
C VAL A 79 11.89 4.17 -5.87
N THR A 80 12.68 3.25 -5.34
CA THR A 80 12.41 1.81 -5.42
C THR A 80 11.30 1.36 -4.47
N LYS A 81 10.97 2.17 -3.47
CA LYS A 81 9.89 1.86 -2.52
C LYS A 81 8.60 2.48 -3.03
N LYS A 82 7.66 1.64 -3.41
CA LYS A 82 6.39 2.10 -4.00
C LYS A 82 5.31 2.21 -2.94
N MET A 83 4.50 3.25 -3.02
CA MET A 83 3.33 3.41 -2.18
C MET A 83 2.12 3.61 -3.06
N VAL A 84 1.15 2.72 -2.92
CA VAL A 84 -0.10 2.78 -3.68
C VAL A 84 -1.27 2.90 -2.72
N VAL A 85 -2.31 3.57 -3.17
CA VAL A 85 -3.50 3.83 -2.37
C VAL A 85 -4.64 2.94 -2.86
N LEU A 86 -5.32 2.28 -1.93
CA LEU A 86 -6.54 1.54 -2.21
C LEU A 86 -7.63 2.10 -1.30
N THR A 87 -8.58 2.82 -1.86
CA THR A 87 -9.58 3.55 -1.09
C THR A 87 -10.97 3.46 -1.69
N GLY A 88 -11.99 3.48 -0.84
CA GLY A 88 -13.38 3.55 -1.28
C GLY A 88 -13.78 4.94 -1.76
N SER A 89 -12.91 5.92 -1.70
CA SER A 89 -13.19 7.32 -2.04
C SER A 89 -12.29 7.86 -3.14
N ALA A 90 -12.06 7.08 -4.19
CA ALA A 90 -11.11 7.42 -5.26
C ALA A 90 -11.70 8.39 -6.29
N SER A 91 -12.13 9.58 -5.83
CA SER A 91 -12.58 10.64 -6.73
C SER A 91 -11.41 11.23 -7.50
N PRO A 92 -11.64 11.95 -8.63
CA PRO A 92 -10.55 12.62 -9.34
C PRO A 92 -9.75 13.57 -8.47
N GLU A 93 -10.38 14.27 -7.54
CA GLU A 93 -9.71 15.17 -6.61
C GLU A 93 -8.79 14.39 -5.66
N ILE A 94 -9.26 13.30 -5.10
CA ILE A 94 -8.48 12.46 -4.20
C ILE A 94 -7.29 11.86 -4.96
N ARG A 95 -7.50 11.41 -6.19
CA ARG A 95 -6.42 10.87 -7.02
C ARG A 95 -5.32 11.89 -7.25
N ARG A 96 -5.69 13.12 -7.62
CA ARG A 96 -4.71 14.20 -7.83
C ARG A 96 -3.95 14.51 -6.54
N ARG A 97 -4.66 14.55 -5.43
CA ARG A 97 -4.06 14.86 -4.12
C ARG A 97 -3.04 13.81 -3.70
N CYS A 98 -3.39 12.54 -3.86
CA CYS A 98 -2.48 11.44 -3.54
C CYS A 98 -1.25 11.44 -4.45
N GLN A 99 -1.44 11.67 -5.72
CA GLN A 99 -0.33 11.75 -6.68
C GLN A 99 0.61 12.91 -6.33
N ALA A 100 0.05 14.06 -5.94
CA ALA A 100 0.85 15.20 -5.51
C ALA A 100 1.67 14.90 -4.24
N MET A 101 1.20 13.97 -3.43
CA MET A 101 1.91 13.52 -2.24
C MET A 101 2.85 12.34 -2.48
N GLY A 102 3.04 11.97 -3.73
CA GLY A 102 4.01 10.94 -4.09
C GLY A 102 3.47 9.53 -4.20
N ALA A 103 2.15 9.33 -4.26
CA ALA A 103 1.59 8.01 -4.50
C ALA A 103 1.96 7.54 -5.91
N ASP A 104 2.37 6.29 -6.02
CA ASP A 104 2.70 5.69 -7.31
C ASP A 104 1.47 5.17 -8.05
N GLY A 105 0.35 5.04 -7.35
CA GLY A 105 -0.92 4.67 -7.95
C GLY A 105 -2.05 4.88 -6.96
N VAL A 106 -3.26 5.08 -7.47
CA VAL A 106 -4.47 5.23 -6.65
C VAL A 106 -5.54 4.34 -7.25
N PHE A 107 -6.12 3.47 -6.44
CA PHE A 107 -7.09 2.47 -6.89
C PHE A 107 -8.35 2.52 -6.04
N ASP A 108 -9.50 2.35 -6.70
CA ASP A 108 -10.80 2.30 -6.04
C ASP A 108 -11.07 0.89 -5.50
N LYS A 109 -11.43 0.77 -4.23
CA LYS A 109 -11.69 -0.52 -3.59
C LYS A 109 -12.79 -1.33 -4.27
N ALA A 110 -13.83 -0.66 -4.76
CA ALA A 110 -14.96 -1.35 -5.36
C ALA A 110 -14.71 -1.77 -6.79
N MET A 111 -13.93 -1.00 -7.54
CA MET A 111 -13.84 -1.15 -8.99
C MET A 111 -12.44 -1.51 -9.50
N GLU A 112 -11.41 -1.27 -8.73
CA GLU A 112 -10.03 -1.34 -9.23
C GLU A 112 -9.10 -2.21 -8.40
N THR A 113 -9.62 -3.10 -7.56
CA THR A 113 -8.76 -4.00 -6.78
C THR A 113 -7.94 -4.91 -7.70
N GLU A 114 -8.53 -5.39 -8.79
CA GLU A 114 -7.77 -6.18 -9.77
C GLU A 114 -6.65 -5.38 -10.42
N ALA A 115 -6.90 -4.12 -10.73
CA ALA A 115 -5.88 -3.24 -11.31
C ALA A 115 -4.71 -3.04 -10.33
N LEU A 116 -5.00 -2.92 -9.04
CA LEU A 116 -3.98 -2.85 -8.00
C LEU A 116 -3.14 -4.13 -7.99
N LEU A 117 -3.79 -5.28 -8.01
CA LEU A 117 -3.09 -6.57 -8.02
C LEU A 117 -2.23 -6.74 -9.25
N ASP A 118 -2.75 -6.34 -10.42
CA ASP A 118 -1.98 -6.37 -11.67
C ASP A 118 -0.74 -5.49 -11.59
N TYR A 119 -0.88 -4.32 -10.99
CA TYR A 119 0.24 -3.41 -10.77
C TYR A 119 1.32 -4.07 -9.91
N CYS A 120 0.92 -4.71 -8.82
CA CYS A 120 1.85 -5.37 -7.90
C CYS A 120 2.52 -6.58 -8.56
N VAL A 121 1.77 -7.36 -9.33
CA VAL A 121 2.31 -8.51 -10.07
C VAL A 121 3.34 -8.04 -11.09
N ALA A 122 3.06 -6.94 -11.79
CA ALA A 122 4.00 -6.37 -12.76
C ALA A 122 5.30 -5.92 -12.08
N LEU A 123 5.21 -5.30 -10.89
CA LEU A 123 6.39 -4.94 -10.12
C LEU A 123 7.20 -6.16 -9.71
N ALA A 124 6.52 -7.20 -9.26
CA ALA A 124 7.17 -8.44 -8.84
C ALA A 124 7.91 -9.11 -10.00
N ARG A 125 7.31 -9.12 -11.19
CA ARG A 125 7.94 -9.67 -12.39
C ARG A 125 9.16 -8.87 -12.79
N ALA A 126 9.07 -7.55 -12.77
CA ALA A 126 10.18 -6.68 -13.10
C ALA A 126 11.35 -6.85 -12.13
N ALA A 127 11.05 -6.99 -10.84
CA ALA A 127 12.06 -7.19 -9.79
C ALA A 127 12.65 -8.59 -9.84
N GLY A 128 11.84 -9.60 -10.20
CA GLY A 128 12.27 -10.99 -10.34
C GLY A 128 13.22 -11.20 -11.49
N GLY A 129 13.33 -10.22 -12.30
CA GLY A 129 14.43 -10.12 -13.20
C GLY A 129 14.26 -10.92 -14.44
N HIS A 130 13.53 -11.43 -14.61
CA HIS A 130 13.71 -12.11 -15.79
C HIS A 130 13.73 -13.55 -15.75
#